data_5f25475e5eaf64ee580baca8bd9bdeb2
#
_entry.id   5f25475e5eaf64ee580baca8bd9bdeb2
#
_cell.length_a   1.000
_cell.length_b   1.000
_cell.length_c   1.000
_cell.angle_alpha   90.00
_cell.angle_beta   90.00
_cell.angle_gamma   90.00
#
_symmetry.space_group_name_H-M   'P 1'
#
loop_
_entity.id
_entity.type
_entity.pdbx_description
1 polymer ?
#
loop_
_entity_poly.entity_id
_entity_poly.type
_entity_poly.pdbx_seq_one_letter_code
_entity_poly.pdbx_strand_id
1 'polypeptide(L)'
;MRKKTYMLMSLVLVIMLLITACSTGSSAQTEPETKAPQAEQTTNETEPKNETSTPEMDFDMGGRKIKVVAWWDMKMTDSNPDNIQRIENLEALKKKHNFDIEYISIDFGEYQEKVVASLMAGEPLGDIVRLGKSYAIPALTKQDLLWPVDEYTKNEKVFNQKTTNEYMQYEGRGYGFTEDQSSFISGIFYNRTLMQELGMKPLQEYVDEDQWNWDTFIEVAKKANKDRNNDGKLDTWGLAQRGLLEPVLYSNEASLTNGDKQNLDDPKTKEALSFVSKMATEQVGRASEGGDWTEPATFFRQGNTLMYSGAMYEIEGIKTDMQDYDIGFLPFPKGPSASAYHSGESQYQALTIPKAVEHPEQLMYIWEKINEIDSIYDYPGQSTLETHLADEADIENARTVADGMLVLDHNTFPSLPFWDFNGELVDGVSVSTVIEKYKTPFQAAIDEVYKQKK
;
A
#
# COMPACT_ATOMS: atom_id res chain seq x y z
N MET A 1 25.11 52.16 -12.33
CA MET A 1 25.42 53.34 -11.49
C MET A 1 24.48 53.32 -10.27
N ARG A 2 25.12 53.40 -9.09
CA ARG A 2 24.59 53.78 -7.77
C ARG A 2 23.51 52.89 -7.16
N LYS A 3 23.84 52.05 -6.23
CA LYS A 3 24.27 52.20 -4.81
C LYS A 3 23.07 52.43 -3.90
N LYS A 4 22.89 51.39 -3.02
CA LYS A 4 22.99 51.41 -1.52
C LYS A 4 21.90 52.21 -0.81
N THR A 5 21.27 51.69 0.20
CA THR A 5 21.77 51.84 1.57
C THR A 5 20.94 51.01 2.56
N TYR A 6 21.64 50.40 3.50
CA TYR A 6 21.26 49.73 4.75
C TYR A 6 20.58 50.65 5.77
N MET A 7 19.84 50.07 6.72
CA MET A 7 19.85 50.36 8.16
C MET A 7 18.84 49.43 8.86
N LEU A 8 19.16 48.42 9.58
CA LEU A 8 19.82 48.29 10.90
C LEU A 8 19.24 49.19 11.96
N MET A 9 18.69 48.59 12.98
CA MET A 9 18.89 48.82 14.42
C MET A 9 17.70 48.26 15.19
N SER A 10 17.88 47.21 15.92
CA SER A 10 18.37 47.15 17.33
C SER A 10 17.26 47.37 18.34
N LEU A 11 16.98 46.38 19.08
CA LEU A 11 17.46 46.00 20.42
C LEU A 11 16.70 46.63 21.57
N VAL A 12 16.56 45.91 22.60
CA VAL A 12 16.32 46.17 24.03
C VAL A 12 15.01 45.59 24.52
N LEU A 13 14.99 44.43 25.15
CA LEU A 13 15.45 43.95 26.48
C LEU A 13 14.74 44.64 27.64
N VAL A 14 14.48 43.85 28.62
CA VAL A 14 14.22 44.15 30.05
C VAL A 14 12.82 43.74 30.51
N ILE A 15 12.68 42.57 31.12
CA ILE A 15 12.94 42.16 32.53
C ILE A 15 11.92 42.69 33.55
N MET A 16 11.57 41.74 34.39
CA MET A 16 11.09 41.86 35.79
C MET A 16 9.60 42.10 35.99
N LEU A 17 8.99 41.57 36.92
CA LEU A 17 9.14 40.69 38.10
C LEU A 17 7.83 40.73 38.86
N LEU A 18 7.43 39.64 39.44
CA LEU A 18 6.85 39.47 40.78
C LEU A 18 5.55 40.24 41.06
N ILE A 19 4.62 39.71 41.76
CA ILE A 19 4.55 39.38 43.21
C ILE A 19 3.20 38.72 43.49
N THR A 20 3.15 37.53 44.09
CA THR A 20 2.63 37.17 45.41
C THR A 20 1.21 37.68 45.76
N ALA A 21 0.40 36.98 46.47
CA ALA A 21 0.56 36.35 47.77
C ALA A 21 -0.65 35.47 48.09
N CYS A 22 -0.43 34.39 48.78
CA CYS A 22 -0.76 34.12 50.20
C CYS A 22 -2.24 34.00 50.54
N SER A 23 -2.71 33.04 51.30
CA SER A 23 -2.38 32.67 52.68
C SER A 23 -3.32 31.52 53.08
N THR A 24 -3.20 30.62 53.97
CA THR A 24 -2.69 30.39 55.30
C THR A 24 -3.13 28.98 55.66
N GLY A 25 -2.56 28.24 56.53
CA GLY A 25 -1.71 28.31 57.62
C GLY A 25 -1.53 26.92 58.31
N SER A 26 -0.42 26.88 59.00
CA SER A 26 -0.12 26.38 60.34
C SER A 26 -0.15 24.84 60.60
N SER A 27 0.76 24.16 61.21
CA SER A 27 1.84 24.45 62.16
C SER A 27 2.71 23.17 62.34
N ALA A 28 3.97 23.30 62.35
CA ALA A 28 4.99 23.27 63.41
C ALA A 28 5.76 21.99 63.65
N GLN A 29 7.11 22.13 63.65
CA GLN A 29 8.18 21.50 64.44
C GLN A 29 8.67 20.11 64.05
N THR A 30 9.92 19.77 63.88
CA THR A 30 11.23 20.22 64.36
C THR A 30 12.31 19.44 63.59
N GLU A 31 13.47 20.10 63.33
CA GLU A 31 14.74 19.52 62.83
C GLU A 31 15.40 18.54 63.86
N PRO A 32 16.39 17.71 63.50
CA PRO A 32 17.70 18.18 62.99
C PRO A 32 18.41 17.31 61.93
N GLU A 33 19.40 17.93 61.33
CA GLU A 33 20.39 17.52 60.32
C GLU A 33 21.02 16.14 60.55
N THR A 34 21.28 15.41 59.42
CA THR A 34 22.50 14.58 59.30
C THR A 34 22.89 14.45 57.82
N LYS A 35 24.10 14.83 57.52
CA LYS A 35 24.79 14.68 56.27
C LYS A 35 24.99 13.21 55.90
N ALA A 36 24.75 12.84 54.65
CA ALA A 36 25.26 11.59 54.06
C ALA A 36 25.64 11.78 52.60
N PRO A 37 26.49 10.95 52.02
CA PRO A 37 27.42 11.33 50.95
C PRO A 37 26.84 11.15 49.56
N GLN A 38 27.39 11.93 48.60
CA GLN A 38 27.16 11.81 47.16
C GLN A 38 27.49 10.38 46.68
N ALA A 39 26.50 9.73 46.10
CA ALA A 39 26.69 8.58 45.22
C ALA A 39 26.63 9.10 43.78
N GLU A 40 27.69 8.82 43.05
CA GLU A 40 27.74 8.97 41.60
C GLU A 40 26.65 8.12 40.97
N GLN A 41 25.67 8.77 40.35
CA GLN A 41 24.75 8.10 39.45
C GLN A 41 25.43 7.92 38.09
N THR A 42 25.94 6.73 37.84
CA THR A 42 26.14 6.19 36.53
C THR A 42 24.73 6.00 35.91
N THR A 43 24.31 6.90 35.09
CA THR A 43 23.16 6.69 34.19
C THR A 43 23.57 5.69 33.14
N ASN A 44 23.29 4.42 33.36
CA ASN A 44 23.12 3.47 32.26
C ASN A 44 21.82 3.88 31.55
N GLU A 45 21.93 4.59 30.47
CA GLU A 45 20.89 4.66 29.45
C GLU A 45 20.75 3.24 28.89
N THR A 46 19.79 2.51 29.42
CA THR A 46 19.30 1.30 28.79
C THR A 46 18.43 1.78 27.64
N GLU A 47 18.91 1.65 26.41
CA GLU A 47 18.07 1.78 25.22
C GLU A 47 16.79 0.97 25.43
N PRO A 48 15.61 1.46 25.04
CA PRO A 48 14.38 0.71 25.19
C PRO A 48 14.50 -0.56 24.33
N LYS A 49 14.67 -1.71 24.95
CA LYS A 49 14.59 -2.99 24.27
C LYS A 49 13.23 -3.08 23.60
N ASN A 50 13.21 -3.22 22.30
CA ASN A 50 12.02 -3.49 21.52
C ASN A 50 11.44 -4.83 22.00
N GLU A 51 10.39 -4.80 22.83
CA GLU A 51 9.82 -6.00 23.50
C GLU A 51 9.25 -7.03 22.48
N THR A 52 9.12 -6.65 21.21
CA THR A 52 8.54 -7.49 20.13
C THR A 52 9.60 -8.16 19.24
N SER A 53 10.87 -7.76 19.34
CA SER A 53 11.97 -8.37 18.57
C SER A 53 12.21 -9.82 19.04
N THR A 54 12.35 -10.74 18.09
CA THR A 54 12.67 -12.14 18.39
C THR A 54 14.00 -12.23 19.15
N PRO A 55 14.03 -12.90 20.32
CA PRO A 55 15.28 -13.08 21.07
C PRO A 55 16.37 -13.74 20.24
N GLU A 56 17.61 -13.45 20.61
CA GLU A 56 18.78 -14.08 19.99
C GLU A 56 18.66 -15.60 19.93
N MET A 57 18.81 -16.15 18.72
CA MET A 57 18.86 -17.58 18.47
C MET A 57 20.30 -18.04 18.18
N ASP A 58 20.67 -19.20 18.69
CA ASP A 58 21.96 -19.82 18.44
C ASP A 58 21.77 -21.10 17.63
N PHE A 59 22.18 -21.06 16.34
CA PHE A 59 22.13 -22.19 15.42
C PHE A 59 23.18 -22.05 14.33
N ASP A 60 23.57 -23.18 13.74
CA ASP A 60 24.47 -23.25 12.58
C ASP A 60 23.72 -23.94 11.42
N MET A 61 23.60 -23.25 10.32
CA MET A 61 22.92 -23.77 9.11
C MET A 61 23.83 -24.64 8.23
N GLY A 62 25.07 -24.91 8.64
CA GLY A 62 25.97 -25.84 7.96
C GLY A 62 26.36 -25.42 6.54
N GLY A 63 26.33 -24.13 6.23
CA GLY A 63 26.59 -23.62 4.87
C GLY A 63 25.38 -23.69 3.95
N ARG A 64 24.15 -23.83 4.49
CA ARG A 64 22.90 -23.83 3.71
C ARG A 64 22.81 -22.57 2.84
N LYS A 65 22.35 -22.73 1.62
CA LYS A 65 22.00 -21.64 0.74
C LYS A 65 20.49 -21.45 0.79
N ILE A 66 20.03 -20.38 1.43
CA ILE A 66 18.62 -19.98 1.48
C ILE A 66 18.25 -19.42 0.12
N LYS A 67 17.23 -19.97 -0.52
CA LYS A 67 16.73 -19.50 -1.81
C LYS A 67 15.48 -18.65 -1.63
N VAL A 68 15.55 -17.40 -2.10
CA VAL A 68 14.41 -16.46 -2.14
C VAL A 68 13.96 -16.29 -3.58
N VAL A 69 12.70 -16.60 -3.87
CA VAL A 69 12.18 -16.66 -5.24
C VAL A 69 11.07 -15.62 -5.45
N ALA A 70 11.25 -14.77 -6.46
CA ALA A 70 10.29 -13.77 -6.88
C ALA A 70 10.30 -13.63 -8.41
N TRP A 71 9.49 -12.72 -8.98
CA TRP A 71 9.51 -12.42 -10.43
C TRP A 71 10.45 -11.28 -10.81
N TRP A 72 11.11 -10.66 -9.84
CA TRP A 72 12.21 -9.71 -10.04
C TRP A 72 13.38 -10.10 -9.16
N ASP A 73 14.53 -9.49 -9.41
CA ASP A 73 15.70 -9.67 -8.55
C ASP A 73 15.51 -8.90 -7.23
N MET A 74 15.26 -9.63 -6.15
CA MET A 74 15.12 -9.06 -4.80
C MET A 74 16.46 -8.77 -4.13
N LYS A 75 17.58 -8.95 -4.82
CA LYS A 75 18.90 -8.67 -4.25
C LYS A 75 19.00 -7.19 -3.86
N MET A 76 19.29 -6.96 -2.61
CA MET A 76 19.49 -5.59 -2.09
C MET A 76 20.71 -4.93 -2.74
N THR A 77 20.57 -3.65 -3.05
CA THR A 77 21.65 -2.78 -3.55
C THR A 77 21.89 -1.67 -2.54
N ASP A 78 23.07 -1.08 -2.56
CA ASP A 78 23.48 0.04 -1.70
C ASP A 78 22.87 1.39 -2.12
N SER A 79 21.65 1.35 -2.61
CA SER A 79 20.96 2.51 -3.19
C SER A 79 20.49 3.55 -2.16
N ASN A 80 20.33 3.15 -0.91
CA ASN A 80 19.88 4.03 0.18
C ASN A 80 20.43 3.53 1.54
N PRO A 81 20.40 4.37 2.60
CA PRO A 81 20.91 4.02 3.93
C PRO A 81 20.27 2.75 4.53
N ASP A 82 18.97 2.56 4.36
CA ASP A 82 18.24 1.40 4.89
C ASP A 82 18.76 0.10 4.26
N ASN A 83 18.96 0.08 2.95
CA ASN A 83 19.51 -1.07 2.25
C ASN A 83 20.98 -1.34 2.64
N ILE A 84 21.76 -0.31 2.87
CA ILE A 84 23.15 -0.47 3.38
C ILE A 84 23.11 -1.20 4.71
N GLN A 85 22.27 -0.78 5.66
CA GLN A 85 22.13 -1.44 6.96
C GLN A 85 21.60 -2.88 6.83
N ARG A 86 20.62 -3.15 5.97
CA ARG A 86 20.15 -4.51 5.69
C ARG A 86 21.26 -5.41 5.14
N ILE A 87 22.11 -4.89 4.26
CA ILE A 87 23.28 -5.61 3.72
C ILE A 87 24.28 -5.91 4.84
N GLU A 88 24.58 -4.96 5.71
CA GLU A 88 25.47 -5.14 6.85
C GLU A 88 24.92 -6.21 7.81
N ASN A 89 23.63 -6.15 8.15
CA ASN A 89 22.95 -7.15 8.96
C ASN A 89 23.05 -8.55 8.32
N LEU A 90 22.77 -8.65 7.02
CA LEU A 90 22.86 -9.91 6.28
C LEU A 90 24.27 -10.50 6.36
N GLU A 91 25.33 -9.71 6.12
CA GLU A 91 26.70 -10.19 6.15
C GLU A 91 27.16 -10.60 7.57
N ALA A 92 26.66 -9.95 8.61
CA ALA A 92 26.88 -10.35 9.99
C ALA A 92 26.20 -11.69 10.31
N LEU A 93 24.93 -11.86 9.90
CA LEU A 93 24.16 -13.08 10.12
C LEU A 93 24.72 -14.28 9.34
N LYS A 94 25.18 -14.10 8.10
CA LYS A 94 25.87 -15.15 7.33
C LYS A 94 27.07 -15.72 8.07
N LYS A 95 27.89 -14.84 8.68
CA LYS A 95 29.06 -15.26 9.46
C LYS A 95 28.66 -15.95 10.76
N LYS A 96 27.59 -15.47 11.43
CA LYS A 96 27.14 -15.98 12.72
C LYS A 96 26.48 -17.35 12.58
N HIS A 97 25.63 -17.52 11.59
CA HIS A 97 24.76 -18.70 11.42
C HIS A 97 25.19 -19.63 10.28
N ASN A 98 26.31 -19.33 9.59
CA ASN A 98 26.90 -20.16 8.54
C ASN A 98 25.89 -20.52 7.42
N PHE A 99 25.42 -19.51 6.71
CA PHE A 99 24.52 -19.65 5.55
C PHE A 99 24.89 -18.66 4.44
N ASP A 100 24.24 -18.78 3.29
CA ASP A 100 24.23 -17.77 2.22
C ASP A 100 22.80 -17.59 1.69
N ILE A 101 22.54 -16.50 0.93
CA ILE A 101 21.27 -16.27 0.27
C ILE A 101 21.47 -16.22 -1.24
N GLU A 102 20.57 -16.91 -1.97
CA GLU A 102 20.45 -16.86 -3.42
C GLU A 102 19.08 -16.28 -3.79
N TYR A 103 19.08 -15.16 -4.51
CA TYR A 103 17.87 -14.56 -5.06
C TYR A 103 17.64 -15.11 -6.46
N ILE A 104 16.45 -15.68 -6.71
CA ILE A 104 16.08 -16.33 -7.97
C ILE A 104 14.93 -15.53 -8.57
N SER A 105 15.17 -14.94 -9.75
CA SER A 105 14.14 -14.25 -10.52
C SER A 105 13.58 -15.16 -11.61
N ILE A 106 12.25 -15.24 -11.70
CA ILE A 106 11.52 -15.98 -12.73
C ILE A 106 10.59 -15.01 -13.44
N ASP A 107 10.46 -15.11 -14.77
CA ASP A 107 9.58 -14.23 -15.53
C ASP A 107 8.16 -14.20 -14.97
N PHE A 108 7.59 -12.99 -14.88
CA PHE A 108 6.28 -12.74 -14.25
C PHE A 108 5.18 -13.61 -14.85
N GLY A 109 5.16 -13.78 -16.18
CA GLY A 109 4.13 -14.53 -16.89
C GLY A 109 4.11 -16.04 -16.55
N GLU A 110 5.24 -16.57 -16.07
CA GLU A 110 5.39 -18.00 -15.74
C GLU A 110 5.51 -18.25 -14.23
N TYR A 111 5.72 -17.19 -13.46
CA TYR A 111 6.12 -17.26 -12.06
C TYR A 111 5.14 -18.06 -11.20
N GLN A 112 3.90 -17.62 -11.14
CA GLN A 112 2.90 -18.20 -10.23
C GLN A 112 2.65 -19.66 -10.52
N GLU A 113 2.52 -20.02 -11.81
CA GLU A 113 2.31 -21.42 -12.22
C GLU A 113 3.48 -22.32 -11.84
N LYS A 114 4.72 -21.87 -12.09
CA LYS A 114 5.93 -22.63 -11.75
C LYS A 114 6.06 -22.83 -10.25
N VAL A 115 5.84 -21.79 -9.45
CA VAL A 115 5.91 -21.89 -7.99
C VAL A 115 4.83 -22.82 -7.47
N VAL A 116 3.57 -22.65 -7.87
CA VAL A 116 2.47 -23.52 -7.44
C VAL A 116 2.73 -24.97 -7.81
N ALA A 117 3.16 -25.24 -9.05
CA ALA A 117 3.49 -26.62 -9.50
C ALA A 117 4.61 -27.24 -8.66
N SER A 118 5.64 -26.49 -8.31
CA SER A 118 6.75 -26.97 -7.46
C SER A 118 6.29 -27.32 -6.05
N LEU A 119 5.40 -26.51 -5.47
CA LEU A 119 4.81 -26.77 -4.14
C LEU A 119 3.94 -28.01 -4.16
N MET A 120 3.11 -28.18 -5.19
CA MET A 120 2.26 -29.36 -5.38
C MET A 120 3.08 -30.64 -5.58
N ALA A 121 4.26 -30.54 -6.19
CA ALA A 121 5.19 -31.66 -6.36
C ALA A 121 5.97 -32.01 -5.08
N GLY A 122 5.92 -31.18 -4.04
CA GLY A 122 6.72 -31.33 -2.82
C GLY A 122 8.20 -30.94 -3.00
N GLU A 123 8.55 -30.31 -4.10
CA GLU A 123 9.90 -29.87 -4.46
C GLU A 123 9.91 -28.34 -4.70
N PRO A 124 9.82 -27.53 -3.64
CA PRO A 124 9.71 -26.07 -3.78
C PRO A 124 10.94 -25.47 -4.48
N LEU A 125 10.73 -24.49 -5.34
CA LEU A 125 11.80 -23.77 -6.05
C LEU A 125 12.71 -22.97 -5.11
N GLY A 126 12.23 -22.64 -3.92
CA GLY A 126 12.98 -21.93 -2.91
C GLY A 126 12.47 -22.14 -1.49
N ASP A 127 13.24 -21.62 -0.53
CA ASP A 127 12.92 -21.67 0.90
C ASP A 127 11.91 -20.60 1.28
N ILE A 128 11.98 -19.44 0.62
CA ILE A 128 11.04 -18.33 0.73
C ILE A 128 10.54 -18.03 -0.68
N VAL A 129 9.23 -18.04 -0.88
CA VAL A 129 8.62 -17.82 -2.19
C VAL A 129 7.55 -16.75 -2.10
N ARG A 130 7.52 -15.83 -3.07
CA ARG A 130 6.47 -14.81 -3.13
C ARG A 130 5.23 -15.38 -3.81
N LEU A 131 4.09 -15.31 -3.15
CA LEU A 131 2.83 -15.84 -3.67
C LEU A 131 1.74 -14.78 -3.63
N GLY A 132 0.95 -14.72 -4.70
CA GLY A 132 -0.32 -14.00 -4.69
C GLY A 132 -1.30 -14.66 -3.73
N LYS A 133 -2.08 -13.86 -2.99
CA LYS A 133 -3.17 -14.35 -2.13
C LYS A 133 -4.08 -15.32 -2.87
N SER A 134 -4.42 -15.00 -4.11
CA SER A 134 -5.28 -15.81 -4.98
C SER A 134 -4.77 -17.24 -5.22
N TYR A 135 -3.48 -17.46 -5.18
CA TYR A 135 -2.87 -18.79 -5.33
C TYR A 135 -2.68 -19.49 -3.99
N ALA A 136 -2.31 -18.71 -2.95
CA ALA A 136 -2.00 -19.24 -1.63
C ALA A 136 -3.26 -19.60 -0.83
N ILE A 137 -4.26 -18.70 -0.81
CA ILE A 137 -5.43 -18.74 0.08
C ILE A 137 -6.72 -18.91 -0.74
N PRO A 138 -7.50 -19.95 -0.50
CA PRO A 138 -7.28 -21.07 0.40
C PRO A 138 -6.61 -22.30 -0.26
N ALA A 139 -6.20 -22.19 -1.52
CA ALA A 139 -5.83 -23.36 -2.33
C ALA A 139 -4.65 -24.16 -1.77
N LEU A 140 -3.52 -23.50 -1.48
CA LEU A 140 -2.32 -24.18 -0.97
C LEU A 140 -2.39 -24.42 0.54
N THR A 141 -3.02 -23.50 1.30
CA THR A 141 -3.16 -23.66 2.75
C THR A 141 -4.05 -24.83 3.13
N LYS A 142 -5.13 -25.10 2.42
CA LYS A 142 -5.98 -26.29 2.60
C LYS A 142 -5.25 -27.61 2.39
N GLN A 143 -4.22 -27.61 1.57
CA GLN A 143 -3.41 -28.79 1.27
C GLN A 143 -2.19 -28.93 2.18
N ASP A 144 -2.06 -28.07 3.20
CA ASP A 144 -0.92 -27.98 4.11
C ASP A 144 0.43 -27.82 3.39
N LEU A 145 0.44 -27.00 2.31
CA LEU A 145 1.64 -26.78 1.49
C LEU A 145 2.46 -25.55 1.92
N LEU A 146 1.96 -24.78 2.88
CA LEU A 146 2.63 -23.60 3.44
C LEU A 146 2.73 -23.70 4.96
N TRP A 147 3.80 -23.15 5.53
CA TRP A 147 3.92 -22.94 6.96
C TRP A 147 3.11 -21.73 7.42
N PRO A 148 2.33 -21.83 8.52
CA PRO A 148 1.83 -20.64 9.19
C PRO A 148 2.98 -19.89 9.86
N VAL A 149 2.99 -18.56 9.73
CA VAL A 149 4.09 -17.69 10.17
C VAL A 149 3.68 -16.66 11.23
N ASP A 150 2.42 -16.65 11.64
CA ASP A 150 1.83 -15.72 12.61
C ASP A 150 2.56 -15.68 13.96
N GLU A 151 3.23 -16.76 14.35
CA GLU A 151 4.00 -16.80 15.60
C GLU A 151 5.34 -16.06 15.51
N TYR A 152 5.85 -15.86 14.29
CA TYR A 152 7.17 -15.27 13.99
C TYR A 152 7.11 -13.82 13.54
N THR A 153 5.94 -13.26 13.25
CA THR A 153 5.77 -11.91 12.69
C THR A 153 5.37 -10.87 13.73
N LYS A 154 5.74 -11.05 14.99
CA LYS A 154 5.33 -10.16 16.10
C LYS A 154 6.09 -8.84 16.16
N ASN A 155 7.22 -8.75 15.48
CA ASN A 155 8.01 -7.52 15.42
C ASN A 155 7.34 -6.53 14.45
N GLU A 156 6.51 -5.65 14.99
CA GLU A 156 5.75 -4.65 14.21
C GLU A 156 6.63 -3.61 13.52
N LYS A 157 7.88 -3.46 13.94
CA LYS A 157 8.84 -2.58 13.25
C LYS A 157 9.36 -3.18 11.95
N VAL A 158 9.30 -4.51 11.82
CA VAL A 158 9.79 -5.23 10.64
C VAL A 158 8.64 -5.71 9.77
N PHE A 159 7.64 -6.36 10.39
CA PHE A 159 6.58 -7.04 9.65
C PHE A 159 5.30 -6.22 9.59
N ASN A 160 4.66 -6.23 8.45
CA ASN A 160 3.29 -5.73 8.31
C ASN A 160 2.31 -6.75 8.91
N GLN A 161 1.79 -6.47 10.12
CA GLN A 161 0.87 -7.34 10.84
C GLN A 161 -0.44 -7.58 10.08
N LYS A 162 -0.94 -6.60 9.33
CA LYS A 162 -2.13 -6.77 8.47
C LYS A 162 -1.89 -7.83 7.41
N THR A 163 -0.68 -7.90 6.83
CA THR A 163 -0.32 -8.94 5.86
C THR A 163 -0.54 -10.33 6.43
N THR A 164 -0.01 -10.59 7.61
CA THR A 164 -0.08 -11.91 8.23
C THR A 164 -1.49 -12.21 8.77
N ASN A 165 -2.10 -11.26 9.49
CA ASN A 165 -3.29 -11.52 10.28
C ASN A 165 -4.61 -11.28 9.55
N GLU A 166 -4.60 -10.52 8.46
CA GLU A 166 -5.81 -10.17 7.71
C GLU A 166 -5.73 -10.61 6.25
N TYR A 167 -4.64 -10.25 5.54
CA TYR A 167 -4.56 -10.44 4.10
C TYR A 167 -4.19 -11.85 3.69
N MET A 168 -3.28 -12.50 4.44
CA MET A 168 -2.80 -13.86 4.15
C MET A 168 -3.27 -14.87 5.19
N GLN A 169 -4.48 -14.68 5.72
CA GLN A 169 -5.07 -15.55 6.73
C GLN A 169 -5.92 -16.67 6.11
N TYR A 170 -5.84 -17.85 6.73
CA TYR A 170 -6.73 -18.96 6.49
C TYR A 170 -7.02 -19.70 7.82
N GLU A 171 -8.31 -19.91 8.15
CA GLU A 171 -8.77 -20.59 9.39
C GLU A 171 -8.10 -20.06 10.67
N GLY A 172 -7.91 -18.74 10.77
CA GLY A 172 -7.34 -18.08 11.94
C GLY A 172 -5.82 -18.16 12.06
N ARG A 173 -5.12 -18.64 11.03
CA ARG A 173 -3.66 -18.68 10.97
C ARG A 173 -3.16 -17.81 9.81
N GLY A 174 -2.05 -17.10 10.02
CA GLY A 174 -1.40 -16.26 9.01
C GLY A 174 -0.30 -17.01 8.27
N TYR A 175 -0.27 -16.90 6.93
CA TYR A 175 0.62 -17.68 6.06
C TYR A 175 1.57 -16.83 5.21
N GLY A 176 1.49 -15.52 5.30
CA GLY A 176 2.35 -14.62 4.54
C GLY A 176 3.00 -13.56 5.41
N PHE A 177 4.09 -12.98 4.94
CA PHE A 177 4.79 -11.88 5.58
C PHE A 177 5.39 -10.94 4.55
N THR A 178 5.66 -9.71 4.96
CA THR A 178 6.43 -8.74 4.19
C THR A 178 7.43 -8.05 5.12
N GLU A 179 8.51 -7.58 4.54
CA GLU A 179 9.53 -6.76 5.19
C GLU A 179 9.15 -5.27 5.19
N ASP A 180 8.06 -4.93 4.56
CA ASP A 180 7.60 -3.56 4.40
C ASP A 180 6.34 -3.32 5.23
N GLN A 181 6.38 -2.33 6.08
CA GLN A 181 5.21 -1.87 6.83
C GLN A 181 4.28 -1.01 5.99
N SER A 182 4.76 -0.49 4.85
CA SER A 182 3.92 0.25 3.92
C SER A 182 2.83 -0.64 3.35
N SER A 183 1.62 -0.12 3.30
CA SER A 183 0.53 -0.76 2.59
C SER A 183 0.56 -0.35 1.12
N PHE A 184 -0.08 -1.13 0.25
CA PHE A 184 -0.25 -0.74 -1.14
C PHE A 184 -0.99 0.60 -1.24
N ILE A 185 -0.39 1.55 -1.95
CA ILE A 185 -0.91 2.91 -2.11
C ILE A 185 -1.44 3.08 -3.52
N SER A 186 -2.74 3.23 -3.66
CA SER A 186 -3.40 3.58 -4.92
C SER A 186 -4.35 4.77 -4.73
N GLY A 187 -4.53 5.57 -5.79
CA GLY A 187 -5.36 6.75 -5.74
C GLY A 187 -5.45 7.45 -7.10
N ILE A 188 -5.51 8.76 -7.08
CA ILE A 188 -5.60 9.61 -8.27
C ILE A 188 -4.34 10.47 -8.40
N PHE A 189 -3.53 10.22 -9.41
CA PHE A 189 -2.57 11.19 -9.88
C PHE A 189 -3.28 12.27 -10.68
N TYR A 190 -2.93 13.55 -10.46
CA TYR A 190 -3.54 14.63 -11.21
C TYR A 190 -2.54 15.69 -11.65
N ASN A 191 -2.79 16.26 -12.82
CA ASN A 191 -1.94 17.28 -13.43
C ASN A 191 -2.38 18.67 -12.95
N ARG A 192 -1.69 19.23 -11.95
CA ARG A 192 -1.95 20.57 -11.42
C ARG A 192 -1.71 21.66 -12.45
N THR A 193 -0.71 21.50 -13.33
CA THR A 193 -0.44 22.44 -14.42
C THR A 193 -1.65 22.56 -15.33
N LEU A 194 -2.19 21.44 -15.81
CA LEU A 194 -3.41 21.43 -16.64
C LEU A 194 -4.63 21.96 -15.88
N MET A 195 -4.78 21.60 -14.61
CA MET A 195 -5.86 22.12 -13.76
C MET A 195 -5.85 23.66 -13.69
N GLN A 196 -4.66 24.26 -13.50
CA GLN A 196 -4.49 25.71 -13.46
C GLN A 196 -4.77 26.34 -14.84
N GLU A 197 -4.28 25.75 -15.93
CA GLU A 197 -4.57 26.21 -17.30
C GLU A 197 -6.07 26.24 -17.62
N LEU A 198 -6.82 25.27 -17.06
CA LEU A 198 -8.27 25.16 -17.22
C LEU A 198 -9.03 26.10 -16.28
N GLY A 199 -8.35 26.83 -15.38
CA GLY A 199 -8.97 27.72 -14.40
C GLY A 199 -9.86 26.99 -13.39
N MET A 200 -9.51 25.75 -13.05
CA MET A 200 -10.29 24.90 -12.13
C MET A 200 -9.90 25.17 -10.66
N LYS A 201 -10.84 24.94 -9.75
CA LYS A 201 -10.59 24.93 -8.29
C LYS A 201 -9.51 23.86 -7.98
N PRO A 202 -8.55 24.14 -7.07
CA PRO A 202 -7.60 23.11 -6.60
C PRO A 202 -8.32 21.88 -6.08
N LEU A 203 -7.91 20.70 -6.58
CA LEU A 203 -8.63 19.47 -6.21
C LEU A 203 -8.46 19.10 -4.74
N GLN A 204 -7.33 19.46 -4.12
CA GLN A 204 -7.11 19.27 -2.69
C GLN A 204 -8.19 19.94 -1.83
N GLU A 205 -8.69 21.10 -2.23
CA GLU A 205 -9.76 21.78 -1.47
C GLU A 205 -11.03 20.94 -1.34
N TYR A 206 -11.33 20.05 -2.30
CA TYR A 206 -12.46 19.13 -2.15
C TYR A 206 -12.20 18.03 -1.12
N VAL A 207 -10.94 17.60 -0.98
CA VAL A 207 -10.54 16.65 0.09
C VAL A 207 -10.65 17.32 1.45
N ASP A 208 -10.09 18.53 1.59
CA ASP A 208 -10.08 19.31 2.83
C ASP A 208 -11.51 19.66 3.32
N GLU A 209 -12.43 19.89 2.39
CA GLU A 209 -13.83 20.18 2.65
C GLU A 209 -14.71 18.91 2.82
N ASP A 210 -14.12 17.71 2.77
CA ASP A 210 -14.82 16.41 2.76
C ASP A 210 -15.86 16.28 1.62
N GLN A 211 -15.57 16.91 0.48
CA GLN A 211 -16.42 16.92 -0.72
C GLN A 211 -15.84 16.11 -1.87
N TRP A 212 -14.67 15.45 -1.67
CA TRP A 212 -14.06 14.60 -2.67
C TRP A 212 -14.76 13.24 -2.72
N ASN A 213 -15.85 13.19 -3.49
CA ASN A 213 -16.73 12.03 -3.65
C ASN A 213 -17.02 11.75 -5.13
N TRP A 214 -17.73 10.69 -5.41
CA TRP A 214 -18.04 10.25 -6.78
C TRP A 214 -18.74 11.31 -7.64
N ASP A 215 -19.66 12.09 -7.10
CA ASP A 215 -20.37 13.11 -7.88
C ASP A 215 -19.42 14.27 -8.23
N THR A 216 -18.63 14.74 -7.28
CA THR A 216 -17.61 15.76 -7.51
C THR A 216 -16.56 15.27 -8.51
N PHE A 217 -16.15 14.02 -8.43
CA PHE A 217 -15.21 13.41 -9.38
C PHE A 217 -15.71 13.48 -10.83
N ILE A 218 -16.96 13.11 -11.07
CA ILE A 218 -17.59 13.22 -12.40
C ILE A 218 -17.66 14.67 -12.87
N GLU A 219 -18.06 15.60 -12.00
CA GLU A 219 -18.11 17.02 -12.32
C GLU A 219 -16.77 17.58 -12.72
N VAL A 220 -15.72 17.26 -11.94
CA VAL A 220 -14.35 17.67 -12.21
C VAL A 220 -13.86 17.11 -13.55
N ALA A 221 -14.07 15.81 -13.78
CA ALA A 221 -13.66 15.17 -15.03
C ALA A 221 -14.37 15.81 -16.25
N LYS A 222 -15.67 16.03 -16.17
CA LYS A 222 -16.41 16.69 -17.25
C LYS A 222 -15.97 18.14 -17.51
N LYS A 223 -15.61 18.89 -16.46
CA LYS A 223 -15.10 20.26 -16.59
C LYS A 223 -13.77 20.31 -17.34
N ALA A 224 -12.95 19.27 -17.21
CA ALA A 224 -11.65 19.18 -17.88
C ALA A 224 -11.72 18.65 -19.33
N ASN A 225 -12.83 18.04 -19.73
CA ASN A 225 -13.09 17.65 -21.12
C ASN A 225 -13.34 18.89 -21.97
N LYS A 226 -12.36 19.32 -22.79
CA LYS A 226 -12.45 20.51 -23.63
C LYS A 226 -12.05 20.24 -25.06
N ASP A 227 -12.87 20.71 -25.97
CA ASP A 227 -12.52 20.99 -27.37
C ASP A 227 -12.14 22.47 -27.44
N ARG A 228 -10.81 22.76 -27.50
CA ARG A 228 -10.26 24.13 -27.45
C ARG A 228 -10.25 24.80 -28.82
N ASN A 229 -10.22 23.98 -29.87
CA ASN A 229 -10.10 24.44 -31.26
C ASN A 229 -11.44 24.39 -32.04
N ASN A 230 -12.51 23.82 -31.42
CA ASN A 230 -13.85 23.64 -32.00
C ASN A 230 -13.89 22.73 -33.23
N ASP A 231 -13.04 21.70 -33.29
CA ASP A 231 -13.03 20.70 -34.36
C ASP A 231 -13.93 19.49 -34.10
N GLY A 232 -14.62 19.47 -32.94
CA GLY A 232 -15.50 18.39 -32.53
C GLY A 232 -14.80 17.25 -31.78
N LYS A 233 -13.50 17.40 -31.48
CA LYS A 233 -12.72 16.45 -30.72
C LYS A 233 -12.22 17.10 -29.43
N LEU A 234 -12.04 16.29 -28.41
CA LEU A 234 -11.46 16.79 -27.16
C LEU A 234 -9.94 16.95 -27.28
N ASP A 235 -9.43 18.14 -26.94
CA ASP A 235 -8.00 18.43 -26.81
C ASP A 235 -7.50 18.11 -25.41
N THR A 236 -8.37 18.18 -24.39
CA THR A 236 -8.06 17.78 -23.00
C THR A 236 -9.13 16.85 -22.46
N TRP A 237 -8.67 15.97 -21.57
CA TRP A 237 -9.47 14.91 -20.97
C TRP A 237 -9.48 15.01 -19.44
N GLY A 238 -10.62 14.76 -18.83
CA GLY A 238 -10.73 14.77 -17.37
C GLY A 238 -10.16 13.52 -16.72
N LEU A 239 -10.29 12.36 -17.38
CA LEU A 239 -9.90 11.07 -16.83
C LEU A 239 -9.29 10.18 -17.91
N ALA A 240 -8.18 9.52 -17.57
CA ALA A 240 -7.41 8.69 -18.50
C ALA A 240 -8.14 7.41 -18.93
N GLN A 241 -9.07 6.90 -18.15
CA GLN A 241 -9.75 5.61 -18.40
C GLN A 241 -11.23 5.62 -18.04
N ARG A 242 -11.97 4.69 -18.63
CA ARG A 242 -13.40 4.46 -18.32
C ARG A 242 -13.63 3.33 -17.33
N GLY A 243 -12.78 2.30 -17.36
CA GLY A 243 -12.91 1.11 -16.53
C GLY A 243 -12.23 1.31 -15.18
N LEU A 244 -13.00 1.53 -14.13
CA LEU A 244 -12.51 1.78 -12.76
C LEU A 244 -13.26 0.90 -11.75
N LEU A 245 -13.59 -0.36 -12.11
CA LEU A 245 -14.39 -1.21 -11.23
C LEU A 245 -13.71 -1.45 -9.88
N GLU A 246 -12.43 -1.84 -9.85
CA GLU A 246 -11.72 -2.08 -8.60
C GLU A 246 -11.58 -0.83 -7.72
N PRO A 247 -11.12 0.33 -8.23
CA PRO A 247 -11.12 1.57 -7.47
C PRO A 247 -12.49 1.97 -6.92
N VAL A 248 -13.55 1.78 -7.71
CA VAL A 248 -14.92 2.06 -7.28
C VAL A 248 -15.38 1.10 -6.20
N LEU A 249 -15.02 -0.18 -6.26
CA LEU A 249 -15.37 -1.15 -5.23
C LEU A 249 -14.74 -0.76 -3.87
N TYR A 250 -13.41 -0.59 -3.81
CA TYR A 250 -12.78 -0.29 -2.52
C TYR A 250 -13.18 1.11 -1.99
N SER A 251 -13.41 2.08 -2.86
CA SER A 251 -13.84 3.41 -2.44
C SER A 251 -15.26 3.48 -1.90
N ASN A 252 -16.05 2.42 -2.03
CA ASN A 252 -17.39 2.25 -1.45
C ASN A 252 -17.45 1.16 -0.38
N GLU A 253 -16.28 0.63 0.05
CA GLU A 253 -16.19 -0.53 0.94
C GLU A 253 -17.04 -1.72 0.42
N ALA A 254 -17.02 -1.92 -0.88
CA ALA A 254 -17.78 -2.95 -1.58
C ALA A 254 -16.87 -4.09 -2.06
N SER A 255 -17.44 -5.28 -2.25
CA SER A 255 -16.73 -6.44 -2.78
C SER A 255 -17.64 -7.30 -3.63
N LEU A 256 -17.10 -7.92 -4.68
CA LEU A 256 -17.84 -8.86 -5.55
C LEU A 256 -18.07 -10.22 -4.90
N THR A 257 -17.30 -10.52 -3.85
CA THR A 257 -17.31 -11.79 -3.12
C THR A 257 -17.35 -11.56 -1.62
N ASN A 258 -17.88 -12.52 -0.86
CA ASN A 258 -17.91 -12.51 0.59
C ASN A 258 -17.71 -13.94 1.10
N GLY A 259 -16.45 -14.31 1.35
CA GLY A 259 -16.10 -15.69 1.71
C GLY A 259 -16.47 -16.67 0.59
N ASP A 260 -17.34 -17.63 0.91
CA ASP A 260 -17.78 -18.70 0.00
C ASP A 260 -19.00 -18.30 -0.88
N LYS A 261 -19.33 -17.01 -0.95
CA LYS A 261 -20.50 -16.52 -1.69
C LYS A 261 -20.17 -15.35 -2.60
N GLN A 262 -20.87 -15.30 -3.74
CA GLN A 262 -20.91 -14.09 -4.54
C GLN A 262 -21.68 -12.98 -3.80
N ASN A 263 -21.30 -11.73 -4.00
CA ASN A 263 -21.85 -10.58 -3.29
C ASN A 263 -22.46 -9.51 -4.20
N LEU A 264 -22.92 -9.90 -5.40
CA LEU A 264 -23.44 -8.97 -6.42
C LEU A 264 -24.75 -8.29 -6.02
N ASP A 265 -25.49 -8.85 -5.04
CA ASP A 265 -26.73 -8.27 -4.54
C ASP A 265 -26.55 -7.30 -3.37
N ASP A 266 -25.35 -7.22 -2.81
CA ASP A 266 -25.05 -6.30 -1.72
C ASP A 266 -25.33 -4.85 -2.12
N PRO A 267 -25.92 -4.03 -1.25
CA PRO A 267 -26.23 -2.65 -1.56
C PRO A 267 -25.02 -1.81 -1.95
N LYS A 268 -23.89 -1.93 -1.23
CA LYS A 268 -22.64 -1.22 -1.53
C LYS A 268 -22.07 -1.64 -2.89
N THR A 269 -22.16 -2.93 -3.19
CA THR A 269 -21.72 -3.48 -4.49
C THR A 269 -22.61 -2.94 -5.62
N LYS A 270 -23.92 -2.92 -5.47
CA LYS A 270 -24.84 -2.34 -6.46
C LYS A 270 -24.61 -0.86 -6.70
N GLU A 271 -24.32 -0.08 -5.67
CA GLU A 271 -23.93 1.33 -5.79
C GLU A 271 -22.65 1.46 -6.63
N ALA A 272 -21.63 0.65 -6.34
CA ALA A 272 -20.37 0.63 -7.08
C ALA A 272 -20.57 0.30 -8.57
N LEU A 273 -21.31 -0.77 -8.87
CA LEU A 273 -21.63 -1.16 -10.25
C LEU A 273 -22.42 -0.08 -10.99
N SER A 274 -23.36 0.58 -10.29
CA SER A 274 -24.16 1.67 -10.86
C SER A 274 -23.30 2.89 -11.18
N PHE A 275 -22.31 3.18 -10.36
CA PHE A 275 -21.38 4.27 -10.61
C PHE A 275 -20.47 3.98 -11.82
N VAL A 276 -19.92 2.76 -11.95
CA VAL A 276 -19.16 2.36 -13.15
C VAL A 276 -19.98 2.50 -14.42
N SER A 277 -21.22 1.99 -14.42
CA SER A 277 -22.15 2.12 -15.55
C SER A 277 -22.48 3.59 -15.86
N LYS A 278 -22.65 4.44 -14.83
CA LYS A 278 -22.85 5.90 -14.99
C LYS A 278 -21.67 6.56 -15.66
N MET A 279 -20.45 6.30 -15.21
CA MET A 279 -19.23 6.86 -15.84
C MET A 279 -19.11 6.47 -17.31
N ALA A 280 -19.40 5.22 -17.64
CA ALA A 280 -19.38 4.72 -19.01
C ALA A 280 -20.43 5.41 -19.89
N THR A 281 -21.68 5.48 -19.44
CA THR A 281 -22.82 6.10 -20.17
C THR A 281 -22.61 7.60 -20.37
N GLU A 282 -22.04 8.27 -19.38
CA GLU A 282 -21.78 9.71 -19.43
C GLU A 282 -20.44 10.06 -20.11
N GLN A 283 -19.71 9.05 -20.57
CA GLN A 283 -18.42 9.18 -21.27
C GLN A 283 -17.41 10.04 -20.51
N VAL A 284 -17.32 9.85 -19.22
CA VAL A 284 -16.52 10.69 -18.33
C VAL A 284 -15.02 10.54 -18.60
N GLY A 285 -14.53 9.34 -18.90
CA GLY A 285 -13.15 9.02 -19.16
C GLY A 285 -12.84 8.83 -20.66
N ARG A 286 -11.54 8.89 -20.99
CA ARG A 286 -11.04 8.55 -22.32
C ARG A 286 -11.31 7.10 -22.66
N ALA A 287 -11.77 6.83 -23.89
CA ALA A 287 -11.94 5.46 -24.36
C ALA A 287 -10.60 4.83 -24.66
N SER A 288 -10.48 3.51 -24.49
CA SER A 288 -9.32 2.77 -24.98
C SER A 288 -9.21 2.90 -26.50
N GLU A 289 -7.98 3.05 -26.99
CA GLU A 289 -7.64 3.13 -28.42
C GLU A 289 -7.06 1.80 -28.93
N GLY A 290 -7.10 0.75 -28.09
CA GLY A 290 -6.65 -0.60 -28.43
C GLY A 290 -5.26 -0.96 -27.90
N GLY A 291 -4.73 -0.17 -26.97
CA GLY A 291 -3.53 -0.48 -26.22
C GLY A 291 -3.76 -1.58 -25.16
N ASP A 292 -2.72 -1.90 -24.44
CA ASP A 292 -2.76 -2.83 -23.30
C ASP A 292 -3.15 -2.10 -21.99
N TRP A 293 -3.01 -2.78 -20.87
CA TRP A 293 -3.33 -2.24 -19.54
C TRP A 293 -2.54 -0.97 -19.16
N THR A 294 -1.43 -0.67 -19.84
CA THR A 294 -0.61 0.55 -19.60
C THR A 294 -1.13 1.78 -20.36
N GLU A 295 -2.08 1.61 -21.28
CA GLU A 295 -2.60 2.69 -22.11
C GLU A 295 -3.13 3.89 -21.31
N PRO A 296 -3.88 3.74 -20.18
CA PRO A 296 -4.32 4.87 -19.37
C PRO A 296 -3.15 5.70 -18.79
N ALA A 297 -2.10 5.04 -18.32
CA ALA A 297 -0.89 5.71 -17.85
C ALA A 297 -0.23 6.49 -18.98
N THR A 298 -0.15 5.92 -20.19
CA THR A 298 0.35 6.57 -21.39
C THR A 298 -0.46 7.82 -21.75
N PHE A 299 -1.79 7.75 -21.67
CA PHE A 299 -2.67 8.90 -21.90
C PHE A 299 -2.42 10.04 -20.89
N PHE A 300 -2.24 9.70 -19.63
CA PHE A 300 -1.94 10.69 -18.59
C PHE A 300 -0.60 11.39 -18.84
N ARG A 301 0.43 10.62 -19.18
CA ARG A 301 1.79 11.10 -19.43
C ARG A 301 1.90 12.00 -20.66
N GLN A 302 0.90 12.03 -21.55
CA GLN A 302 0.82 13.00 -22.65
C GLN A 302 0.60 14.45 -22.18
N GLY A 303 0.26 14.67 -20.90
CA GLY A 303 0.08 15.99 -20.28
C GLY A 303 -1.26 16.67 -20.56
N ASN A 304 -2.12 16.10 -21.42
CA ASN A 304 -3.43 16.65 -21.76
C ASN A 304 -4.61 15.96 -21.03
N THR A 305 -4.32 15.12 -20.03
CA THR A 305 -5.30 14.44 -19.20
C THR A 305 -5.17 14.90 -17.76
N LEU A 306 -6.29 15.28 -17.13
CA LEU A 306 -6.28 15.84 -15.78
C LEU A 306 -5.99 14.79 -14.71
N MET A 307 -6.66 13.63 -14.75
CA MET A 307 -6.64 12.61 -13.70
C MET A 307 -6.33 11.21 -14.25
N TYR A 308 -5.60 10.44 -13.46
CA TYR A 308 -5.28 9.04 -13.70
C TYR A 308 -5.39 8.25 -12.40
N SER A 309 -6.16 7.16 -12.40
CA SER A 309 -6.18 6.23 -11.28
C SER A 309 -5.02 5.25 -11.41
N GLY A 310 -4.08 5.31 -10.50
CA GLY A 310 -2.87 4.51 -10.53
C GLY A 310 -2.32 4.21 -9.13
N ALA A 311 -1.20 3.50 -9.09
CA ALA A 311 -0.53 3.11 -7.87
C ALA A 311 0.80 3.84 -7.67
N MET A 312 1.22 4.02 -6.41
CA MET A 312 2.39 4.83 -6.07
C MET A 312 3.70 4.31 -6.68
N TYR A 313 3.81 3.01 -6.96
CA TYR A 313 5.00 2.48 -7.64
C TYR A 313 5.22 3.05 -9.05
N GLU A 314 4.20 3.68 -9.66
CA GLU A 314 4.30 4.31 -10.99
C GLU A 314 4.86 5.74 -10.95
N ILE A 315 4.99 6.34 -9.73
CA ILE A 315 5.29 7.77 -9.57
C ILE A 315 6.64 8.18 -10.17
N GLU A 316 7.66 7.33 -10.06
CA GLU A 316 8.99 7.61 -10.64
C GLU A 316 8.91 7.75 -12.16
N GLY A 317 8.21 6.82 -12.83
CA GLY A 317 8.00 6.88 -14.27
C GLY A 317 7.15 8.08 -14.70
N ILE A 318 6.10 8.40 -13.94
CA ILE A 318 5.26 9.58 -14.19
C ILE A 318 6.10 10.86 -14.09
N LYS A 319 6.89 11.02 -13.02
CA LYS A 319 7.75 12.20 -12.84
C LYS A 319 8.83 12.30 -13.90
N THR A 320 9.38 11.18 -14.36
CA THR A 320 10.38 11.14 -15.43
C THR A 320 9.80 11.60 -16.76
N ASP A 321 8.60 11.15 -17.11
CA ASP A 321 7.97 11.49 -18.39
C ASP A 321 7.29 12.87 -18.37
N MET A 322 6.93 13.39 -17.19
CA MET A 322 6.18 14.63 -17.02
C MET A 322 6.96 15.71 -16.25
N GLN A 323 8.26 15.85 -16.52
CA GLN A 323 9.17 16.77 -15.79
C GLN A 323 8.73 18.25 -15.83
N ASP A 324 8.02 18.66 -16.88
CA ASP A 324 7.51 20.02 -17.05
C ASP A 324 6.13 20.26 -16.39
N TYR A 325 5.57 19.25 -15.75
CA TYR A 325 4.25 19.30 -15.12
C TYR A 325 4.35 19.16 -13.61
N ASP A 326 3.49 19.88 -12.90
CA ASP A 326 3.26 19.69 -11.48
C ASP A 326 2.20 18.59 -11.29
N ILE A 327 2.62 17.46 -10.71
CA ILE A 327 1.80 16.26 -10.50
C ILE A 327 1.53 16.09 -9.02
N GLY A 328 0.24 16.03 -8.68
CA GLY A 328 -0.24 15.77 -7.33
C GLY A 328 -0.85 14.39 -7.17
N PHE A 329 -1.14 14.04 -5.92
CA PHE A 329 -1.77 12.79 -5.55
C PHE A 329 -2.97 13.02 -4.60
N LEU A 330 -4.10 12.39 -4.89
CA LEU A 330 -5.31 12.39 -4.08
C LEU A 330 -5.78 10.96 -3.80
N PRO A 331 -6.52 10.73 -2.70
CA PRO A 331 -7.28 9.50 -2.55
C PRO A 331 -8.21 9.28 -3.76
N PHE A 332 -8.57 8.04 -4.06
CA PHE A 332 -9.73 7.80 -4.91
C PHE A 332 -10.99 8.35 -4.21
N PRO A 333 -11.92 9.02 -4.93
CA PRO A 333 -13.04 9.70 -4.30
C PRO A 333 -13.98 8.75 -3.58
N LYS A 334 -14.50 9.16 -2.41
CA LYS A 334 -15.39 8.32 -1.59
C LYS A 334 -16.71 8.00 -2.31
N GLY A 335 -17.11 6.74 -2.22
CA GLY A 335 -18.47 6.32 -2.53
C GLY A 335 -19.47 6.71 -1.41
N PRO A 336 -20.77 6.65 -1.69
CA PRO A 336 -21.80 7.07 -0.74
C PRO A 336 -21.86 6.21 0.53
N SER A 337 -21.40 4.97 0.48
CA SER A 337 -21.40 4.04 1.61
C SER A 337 -20.04 3.89 2.29
N ALA A 338 -19.02 4.63 1.84
CA ALA A 338 -17.70 4.59 2.46
C ALA A 338 -17.60 5.50 3.69
N SER A 339 -16.95 5.00 4.73
CA SER A 339 -16.66 5.74 5.97
C SER A 339 -15.40 6.59 5.90
N ALA A 340 -14.45 6.19 5.05
CA ALA A 340 -13.13 6.82 4.89
C ALA A 340 -12.64 6.74 3.43
N TYR A 341 -11.50 7.36 3.16
CA TYR A 341 -10.75 7.11 1.93
C TYR A 341 -9.98 5.80 2.04
N HIS A 342 -9.98 5.04 0.97
CA HIS A 342 -9.32 3.73 0.91
C HIS A 342 -8.40 3.62 -0.31
N SER A 343 -7.31 2.89 -0.15
CA SER A 343 -6.60 2.22 -1.21
C SER A 343 -7.14 0.81 -1.38
N GLY A 344 -6.83 0.15 -2.47
CA GLY A 344 -7.27 -1.23 -2.68
C GLY A 344 -6.30 -2.01 -3.55
N GLU A 345 -6.17 -3.30 -3.25
CA GLU A 345 -5.34 -4.25 -3.97
C GLU A 345 -6.12 -5.54 -4.23
N SER A 346 -6.16 -5.97 -5.48
CA SER A 346 -6.81 -7.22 -5.88
C SER A 346 -5.83 -8.36 -6.15
N GLN A 347 -4.56 -8.03 -6.37
CA GLN A 347 -3.49 -8.99 -6.62
C GLN A 347 -2.49 -9.04 -5.46
N TYR A 348 -2.99 -8.93 -4.24
CA TYR A 348 -2.15 -8.89 -3.05
C TYR A 348 -1.17 -10.06 -2.99
N GLN A 349 0.07 -9.76 -2.66
CA GLN A 349 1.17 -10.72 -2.68
C GLN A 349 2.03 -10.60 -1.42
N ALA A 350 2.51 -11.73 -0.94
CA ALA A 350 3.38 -11.81 0.23
C ALA A 350 4.44 -12.90 0.05
N LEU A 351 5.49 -12.82 0.85
CA LEU A 351 6.43 -13.92 1.02
C LEU A 351 5.79 -15.02 1.84
N THR A 352 6.08 -16.26 1.52
CA THR A 352 5.58 -17.45 2.18
C THR A 352 6.69 -18.48 2.34
N ILE A 353 6.55 -19.42 3.28
CA ILE A 353 7.49 -20.52 3.46
C ILE A 353 6.79 -21.84 3.08
N PRO A 354 7.29 -22.57 2.08
CA PRO A 354 6.77 -23.88 1.72
C PRO A 354 6.85 -24.88 2.85
N LYS A 355 5.83 -25.73 3.02
CA LYS A 355 5.76 -26.73 4.09
C LYS A 355 6.89 -27.77 4.07
N ALA A 356 7.43 -28.06 2.89
CA ALA A 356 8.57 -28.98 2.72
C ALA A 356 9.90 -28.40 3.24
N VAL A 357 9.94 -27.12 3.57
CA VAL A 357 11.14 -26.44 4.08
C VAL A 357 11.29 -26.73 5.58
N GLU A 358 12.47 -27.21 5.96
CA GLU A 358 12.83 -27.48 7.34
C GLU A 358 13.23 -26.19 8.05
N HIS A 359 12.94 -26.10 9.35
CA HIS A 359 13.33 -24.98 10.23
C HIS A 359 12.79 -23.62 9.78
N PRO A 360 11.47 -23.46 9.58
CA PRO A 360 10.89 -22.18 9.20
C PRO A 360 11.17 -21.06 10.24
N GLU A 361 11.30 -21.43 11.53
CA GLU A 361 11.63 -20.52 12.61
C GLU A 361 13.01 -19.85 12.43
N GLN A 362 13.98 -20.57 11.87
CA GLN A 362 15.33 -20.02 11.59
C GLN A 362 15.27 -19.06 10.40
N LEU A 363 14.49 -19.38 9.37
CA LEU A 363 14.32 -18.51 8.20
C LEU A 363 13.62 -17.20 8.61
N MET A 364 12.58 -17.29 9.41
CA MET A 364 11.85 -16.11 9.89
C MET A 364 12.72 -15.23 10.80
N TYR A 365 13.53 -15.85 11.68
CA TYR A 365 14.51 -15.13 12.49
C TYR A 365 15.54 -14.39 11.63
N ILE A 366 16.14 -15.08 10.65
CA ILE A 366 17.11 -14.45 9.73
C ILE A 366 16.45 -13.29 8.99
N TRP A 367 15.24 -13.49 8.46
CA TRP A 367 14.51 -12.46 7.72
C TRP A 367 14.21 -11.23 8.58
N GLU A 368 13.73 -11.46 9.81
CA GLU A 368 13.54 -10.38 10.79
C GLU A 368 14.82 -9.61 11.04
N LYS A 369 15.91 -10.31 11.37
CA LYS A 369 17.18 -9.66 11.74
C LYS A 369 17.85 -8.93 10.57
N ILE A 370 17.66 -9.36 9.34
CA ILE A 370 18.09 -8.60 8.15
C ILE A 370 17.35 -7.26 8.09
N ASN A 371 16.05 -7.27 8.34
CA ASN A 371 15.17 -6.12 8.18
C ASN A 371 14.96 -5.30 9.47
N GLU A 372 15.60 -5.68 10.57
CA GLU A 372 15.64 -4.91 11.82
C GLU A 372 16.68 -3.79 11.69
N ILE A 373 16.24 -2.68 11.10
CA ILE A 373 17.07 -1.50 10.84
C ILE A 373 16.66 -0.34 11.76
N ASP A 374 17.61 0.54 12.03
CA ASP A 374 17.38 1.78 12.76
C ASP A 374 16.80 2.82 11.80
N SER A 375 15.54 2.66 11.44
CA SER A 375 14.87 3.63 10.58
C SER A 375 14.85 5.01 11.25
N ILE A 376 15.35 6.00 10.53
CA ILE A 376 15.28 7.42 10.92
C ILE A 376 13.95 8.06 10.49
N TYR A 377 13.07 7.29 9.88
CA TYR A 377 11.81 7.78 9.33
C TYR A 377 10.68 7.73 10.37
N ASP A 378 9.81 8.75 10.33
CA ASP A 378 8.69 8.88 11.25
C ASP A 378 7.53 7.93 10.92
N TYR A 379 7.46 7.46 9.67
CA TYR A 379 6.40 6.56 9.19
C TYR A 379 6.86 5.67 8.04
N PRO A 380 6.21 4.51 7.82
CA PRO A 380 6.54 3.60 6.72
C PRO A 380 6.42 4.27 5.34
N GLY A 381 7.38 4.03 4.47
CA GLY A 381 7.38 4.58 3.10
C GLY A 381 7.79 6.06 2.99
N GLN A 382 8.14 6.73 4.09
CA GLN A 382 8.51 8.16 4.11
C GLN A 382 9.54 8.51 3.04
N SER A 383 10.63 7.76 2.95
CA SER A 383 11.69 8.03 1.97
C SER A 383 11.16 8.07 0.54
N THR A 384 10.31 7.13 0.17
CA THR A 384 9.70 7.07 -1.17
C THR A 384 8.74 8.23 -1.39
N LEU A 385 7.84 8.47 -0.44
CA LEU A 385 6.83 9.53 -0.58
C LEU A 385 7.48 10.90 -0.67
N GLU A 386 8.41 11.25 0.24
CA GLU A 386 9.09 12.55 0.26
C GLU A 386 10.06 12.75 -0.93
N THR A 387 10.59 11.67 -1.50
CA THR A 387 11.40 11.75 -2.71
C THR A 387 10.56 12.13 -3.93
N HIS A 388 9.35 11.60 -4.04
CA HIS A 388 8.53 11.74 -5.24
C HIS A 388 7.38 12.73 -5.11
N LEU A 389 6.90 13.02 -3.91
CA LEU A 389 5.82 13.98 -3.66
C LEU A 389 6.41 15.23 -3.02
N ALA A 390 6.21 16.38 -3.67
CA ALA A 390 6.76 17.65 -3.21
C ALA A 390 5.82 18.40 -2.24
N ASP A 391 4.56 18.05 -2.22
CA ASP A 391 3.51 18.70 -1.44
C ASP A 391 3.16 17.83 -0.22
N GLU A 392 3.15 18.44 0.98
CA GLU A 392 2.81 17.78 2.23
C GLU A 392 1.39 17.16 2.20
N ALA A 393 0.45 17.82 1.53
CA ALA A 393 -0.91 17.32 1.38
C ALA A 393 -0.96 16.03 0.54
N ASP A 394 -0.13 15.92 -0.52
CA ASP A 394 -0.02 14.67 -1.30
C ASP A 394 0.52 13.51 -0.46
N ILE A 395 1.52 13.80 0.39
CA ILE A 395 2.12 12.81 1.30
C ILE A 395 1.07 12.34 2.31
N GLU A 396 0.32 13.26 2.92
CA GLU A 396 -0.72 12.93 3.88
C GLU A 396 -1.89 12.15 3.23
N ASN A 397 -2.27 12.50 2.01
CA ASN A 397 -3.24 11.73 1.22
C ASN A 397 -2.76 10.30 0.98
N ALA A 398 -1.49 10.12 0.61
CA ALA A 398 -0.90 8.80 0.37
C ALA A 398 -0.87 7.96 1.66
N ARG A 399 -0.50 8.56 2.80
CA ARG A 399 -0.51 7.91 4.12
C ARG A 399 -1.92 7.49 4.53
N THR A 400 -2.89 8.39 4.39
CA THR A 400 -4.30 8.12 4.72
C THR A 400 -4.82 6.88 4.00
N VAL A 401 -4.56 6.74 2.70
CA VAL A 401 -5.04 5.58 1.95
C VAL A 401 -4.21 4.31 2.19
N ALA A 402 -2.92 4.44 2.53
CA ALA A 402 -2.10 3.31 2.95
C ALA A 402 -2.64 2.64 4.21
N ASP A 403 -3.01 3.44 5.22
CA ASP A 403 -3.61 2.95 6.46
C ASP A 403 -5.00 2.32 6.22
N GLY A 404 -5.73 2.81 5.24
CA GLY A 404 -7.06 2.36 4.85
C GLY A 404 -7.08 1.29 3.75
N MET A 405 -5.98 0.61 3.43
CA MET A 405 -5.96 -0.37 2.35
C MET A 405 -6.95 -1.53 2.56
N LEU A 406 -7.68 -1.86 1.51
CA LEU A 406 -8.59 -3.00 1.43
C LEU A 406 -8.10 -4.01 0.39
N VAL A 407 -8.24 -5.31 0.70
CA VAL A 407 -7.92 -6.39 -0.25
C VAL A 407 -9.19 -6.91 -0.89
N LEU A 408 -9.27 -6.84 -2.22
CA LEU A 408 -10.38 -7.37 -3.00
C LEU A 408 -10.11 -8.84 -3.35
N ASP A 409 -11.04 -9.72 -3.00
CA ASP A 409 -10.83 -11.17 -3.07
C ASP A 409 -11.25 -11.83 -4.39
N HIS A 410 -11.77 -11.09 -5.37
CA HIS A 410 -12.29 -11.70 -6.61
C HIS A 410 -11.23 -12.44 -7.41
N ASN A 411 -9.98 -12.02 -7.37
CA ASN A 411 -8.86 -12.73 -8.00
C ASN A 411 -8.48 -14.04 -7.30
N THR A 412 -9.05 -14.33 -6.12
CA THR A 412 -8.89 -15.63 -5.44
C THR A 412 -9.60 -16.77 -6.19
N PHE A 413 -10.45 -16.43 -7.15
CA PHE A 413 -11.28 -17.37 -7.90
C PHE A 413 -10.89 -17.35 -9.38
N PRO A 414 -9.96 -18.20 -9.84
CA PRO A 414 -9.40 -18.13 -11.20
C PRO A 414 -10.44 -18.24 -12.33
N SER A 415 -11.52 -18.97 -12.09
CA SER A 415 -12.60 -19.15 -13.08
C SER A 415 -13.66 -18.05 -13.02
N LEU A 416 -13.51 -17.02 -12.16
CA LEU A 416 -14.45 -15.92 -12.04
C LEU A 416 -14.37 -15.03 -13.28
N PRO A 417 -15.47 -14.83 -14.03
CA PRO A 417 -15.45 -14.13 -15.30
C PRO A 417 -15.43 -12.60 -15.09
N PHE A 418 -14.41 -12.10 -14.38
CA PHE A 418 -14.28 -10.69 -13.97
C PHE A 418 -14.21 -9.74 -15.17
N TRP A 419 -13.38 -10.08 -16.17
CA TRP A 419 -13.16 -9.19 -17.30
C TRP A 419 -14.39 -9.05 -18.20
N ASP A 420 -15.10 -10.15 -18.45
CA ASP A 420 -16.36 -10.12 -19.21
C ASP A 420 -17.44 -9.33 -18.43
N PHE A 421 -17.52 -9.56 -17.12
CA PHE A 421 -18.43 -8.82 -16.23
C PHE A 421 -18.16 -7.31 -16.25
N ASN A 422 -16.90 -6.91 -16.08
CA ASN A 422 -16.50 -5.50 -16.12
C ASN A 422 -16.72 -4.89 -17.51
N GLY A 423 -16.39 -5.62 -18.57
CA GLY A 423 -16.57 -5.17 -19.95
C GLY A 423 -18.02 -4.80 -20.24
N GLU A 424 -18.99 -5.63 -19.86
CA GLU A 424 -20.42 -5.34 -20.06
C GLU A 424 -20.91 -4.10 -19.30
N LEU A 425 -20.37 -3.83 -18.09
CA LEU A 425 -20.67 -2.61 -17.36
C LEU A 425 -20.13 -1.37 -18.08
N VAL A 426 -18.88 -1.45 -18.58
CA VAL A 426 -18.23 -0.37 -19.32
C VAL A 426 -18.87 -0.13 -20.69
N ASP A 427 -19.46 -1.16 -21.30
CA ASP A 427 -20.22 -1.08 -22.54
C ASP A 427 -21.66 -0.56 -22.33
N GLY A 428 -22.04 -0.28 -21.08
CA GLY A 428 -23.33 0.32 -20.73
C GLY A 428 -24.49 -0.66 -20.63
N VAL A 429 -24.22 -1.96 -20.51
CA VAL A 429 -25.27 -2.94 -20.17
C VAL A 429 -25.85 -2.61 -18.81
N SER A 430 -27.17 -2.72 -18.65
CA SER A 430 -27.82 -2.38 -17.38
C SER A 430 -27.29 -3.22 -16.23
N VAL A 431 -27.04 -2.60 -15.08
CA VAL A 431 -26.49 -3.26 -13.87
C VAL A 431 -27.35 -4.47 -13.47
N SER A 432 -28.66 -4.37 -13.53
CA SER A 432 -29.57 -5.49 -13.21
C SER A 432 -29.39 -6.68 -14.17
N THR A 433 -29.17 -6.42 -15.46
CA THR A 433 -28.91 -7.46 -16.46
C THR A 433 -27.60 -8.14 -16.20
N VAL A 434 -26.53 -7.37 -15.94
CA VAL A 434 -25.20 -7.89 -15.64
C VAL A 434 -25.24 -8.74 -14.37
N ILE A 435 -25.82 -8.26 -13.29
CA ILE A 435 -25.98 -9.01 -12.03
C ILE A 435 -26.67 -10.34 -12.27
N GLU A 436 -27.84 -10.35 -12.91
CA GLU A 436 -28.60 -11.59 -13.16
C GLU A 436 -27.82 -12.58 -14.02
N LYS A 437 -27.08 -12.11 -15.01
CA LYS A 437 -26.26 -12.94 -15.89
C LYS A 437 -25.10 -13.61 -15.13
N TYR A 438 -24.46 -12.87 -14.21
CA TYR A 438 -23.19 -13.30 -13.61
C TYR A 438 -23.33 -13.91 -12.20
N LYS A 439 -24.44 -13.82 -11.50
CA LYS A 439 -24.64 -14.46 -10.18
C LYS A 439 -24.26 -15.94 -10.16
N THR A 440 -24.78 -16.73 -11.11
CA THR A 440 -24.51 -18.15 -11.16
C THR A 440 -23.07 -18.48 -11.56
N PRO A 441 -22.48 -17.86 -12.60
CA PRO A 441 -21.08 -18.02 -12.93
C PRO A 441 -20.13 -17.64 -11.78
N PHE A 442 -20.39 -16.54 -11.09
CA PHE A 442 -19.57 -16.12 -9.94
C PHE A 442 -19.63 -17.14 -8.81
N GLN A 443 -20.85 -17.59 -8.42
CA GLN A 443 -20.98 -18.60 -7.38
C GLN A 443 -20.33 -19.93 -7.79
N ALA A 444 -20.40 -20.32 -9.05
CA ALA A 444 -19.76 -21.53 -9.55
C ALA A 444 -18.23 -21.45 -9.43
N ALA A 445 -17.62 -20.32 -9.78
CA ALA A 445 -16.18 -20.09 -9.63
C ALA A 445 -15.72 -20.15 -8.16
N ILE A 446 -16.51 -19.54 -7.25
CA ILE A 446 -16.29 -19.59 -5.82
C ILE A 446 -16.40 -21.02 -5.28
N ASP A 447 -17.46 -21.72 -5.67
CA ASP A 447 -17.69 -23.12 -5.28
C ASP A 447 -16.57 -24.06 -5.76
N GLU A 448 -16.00 -23.81 -6.91
CA GLU A 448 -14.85 -24.58 -7.42
C GLU A 448 -13.67 -24.54 -6.43
N VAL A 449 -13.34 -23.38 -5.89
CA VAL A 449 -12.25 -23.22 -4.93
C VAL A 449 -12.61 -23.76 -3.54
N TYR A 450 -13.83 -23.51 -3.06
CA TYR A 450 -14.24 -23.94 -1.72
C TYR A 450 -14.71 -25.39 -1.62
N LYS A 451 -15.26 -25.97 -2.68
CA LYS A 451 -15.78 -27.34 -2.70
C LYS A 451 -14.80 -28.38 -3.23
N GLN A 452 -13.64 -27.99 -3.75
CA GLN A 452 -12.55 -28.94 -4.04
C GLN A 452 -12.09 -29.56 -2.71
N LYS A 453 -12.94 -30.44 -2.16
CA LYS A 453 -12.65 -31.27 -1.02
C LYS A 453 -13.47 -32.56 -1.08
N LYS A 454 -12.78 -33.65 -1.26
CA LYS A 454 -12.89 -34.87 -0.43
C LYS A 454 -12.17 -35.99 -1.11
#